data_c6e2facdf6186aa8f0de7b689c6e7f32
#
_entry.id   c6e2facdf6186aa8f0de7b689c6e7f32
#
_cell.length_a   1.000
_cell.length_b   1.000
_cell.length_c   1.000
_cell.angle_alpha   90.00
_cell.angle_beta   90.00
_cell.angle_gamma   90.00
#
_symmetry.space_group_name_H-M   'P 1'
#
loop_
_entity.id
_entity.type
_entity.pdbx_description
1 polymer ?
#
loop_
_entity_poly.entity_id
_entity_poly.type
_entity_poly.pdbx_seq_one_letter_code
_entity_poly.pdbx_strand_id
1 'polypeptide(L)'
;MTIERVPSHSRAAGRALLLGAALAWGCAALFATKIGDIQKAPGRWDGRTVTIAGKVTGTHNLLVIKYYQVDDGTGDIAVVTNSALPHEGDHVRVKGRVEQAFALGSAHVVVIVEAAPQR
;
A
#
# COMPACT_ATOMS: atom_id res chain seq x y z
N MET A 1 36.03 -34.66 21.19
CA MET A 1 34.71 -34.82 21.78
C MET A 1 34.03 -33.52 22.10
N THR A 2 34.75 -32.58 22.60
CA THR A 2 34.13 -31.29 22.91
C THR A 2 33.93 -30.45 21.70
N ILE A 3 34.65 -30.71 20.65
CA ILE A 3 34.66 -29.86 19.46
C ILE A 3 33.38 -29.97 18.70
N GLU A 4 32.78 -31.12 18.69
CA GLU A 4 31.57 -31.32 17.90
C GLU A 4 30.44 -30.40 18.32
N ARG A 5 30.38 -30.09 19.57
CA ARG A 5 29.30 -29.25 20.05
C ARG A 5 29.36 -27.84 19.49
N VAL A 6 30.57 -27.34 19.36
CA VAL A 6 30.73 -25.96 18.88
C VAL A 6 30.23 -25.77 17.45
N PRO A 7 30.61 -26.65 16.52
CA PRO A 7 30.05 -26.47 15.16
C PRO A 7 28.54 -26.51 15.11
N SER A 8 27.94 -27.35 15.96
CA SER A 8 26.49 -27.43 15.96
C SER A 8 25.84 -26.11 16.31
N HIS A 9 26.42 -25.44 17.30
CA HIS A 9 25.85 -24.13 17.67
C HIS A 9 25.99 -23.11 16.55
N SER A 10 27.12 -23.13 15.89
CA SER A 10 27.33 -22.18 14.80
C SER A 10 26.33 -22.38 13.68
N ARG A 11 26.04 -23.62 13.33
CA ARG A 11 25.08 -23.88 12.28
C ARG A 11 23.69 -23.39 12.64
N ALA A 12 23.29 -23.61 13.88
CA ALA A 12 21.99 -23.16 14.33
C ALA A 12 21.86 -21.64 14.22
N ALA A 13 22.88 -20.93 14.61
CA ALA A 13 22.86 -19.48 14.53
C ALA A 13 22.76 -19.02 13.08
N GLY A 14 23.47 -19.68 12.17
CA GLY A 14 23.41 -19.32 10.76
C GLY A 14 22.03 -19.49 10.18
N ARG A 15 21.36 -20.58 10.52
CA ARG A 15 20.01 -20.80 10.00
C ARG A 15 19.03 -19.75 10.53
N ALA A 16 19.17 -19.36 11.77
CA ALA A 16 18.31 -18.34 12.33
C ALA A 16 18.46 -17.02 11.59
N LEU A 17 19.66 -16.66 11.23
CA LEU A 17 19.90 -15.44 10.48
C LEU A 17 19.25 -15.49 9.11
N LEU A 18 19.29 -16.60 8.43
CA LEU A 18 18.65 -16.74 7.12
C LEU A 18 17.15 -16.58 7.21
N LEU A 19 16.54 -17.13 8.23
CA LEU A 19 15.11 -16.98 8.42
C LEU A 19 14.75 -15.52 8.68
N GLY A 20 15.57 -14.83 9.43
CA GLY A 20 15.33 -13.41 9.67
C GLY A 20 15.34 -12.59 8.40
N ALA A 21 16.27 -12.87 7.50
CA ALA A 21 16.32 -12.16 6.22
C ALA A 21 15.07 -12.40 5.38
N ALA A 22 14.60 -13.64 5.34
CA ALA A 22 13.38 -13.96 4.58
C ALA A 22 12.18 -13.23 5.15
N LEU A 23 12.08 -13.13 6.47
CA LEU A 23 10.98 -12.41 7.10
C LEU A 23 11.04 -10.92 6.77
N ALA A 24 12.22 -10.34 6.69
CA ALA A 24 12.34 -8.94 6.33
C ALA A 24 11.77 -8.66 4.94
N TRP A 25 12.03 -9.52 3.98
CA TRP A 25 11.45 -9.39 2.65
C TRP A 25 9.92 -9.49 2.69
N GLY A 26 9.40 -10.44 3.45
CA GLY A 26 7.96 -10.59 3.59
C GLY A 26 7.32 -9.38 4.24
N CYS A 27 7.97 -8.81 5.25
CA CYS A 27 7.44 -7.63 5.91
C CYS A 27 7.34 -6.44 4.97
N ALA A 28 8.32 -6.26 4.09
CA ALA A 28 8.27 -5.16 3.12
C ALA A 28 7.04 -5.29 2.22
N ALA A 29 6.70 -6.48 1.79
CA ALA A 29 5.50 -6.70 0.97
C ALA A 29 4.22 -6.49 1.75
N LEU A 30 4.26 -6.72 3.08
CA LEU A 30 3.07 -6.60 3.92
C LEU A 30 2.78 -5.18 4.37
N PHE A 31 3.67 -4.21 4.09
CA PHE A 31 3.44 -2.83 4.52
C PHE A 31 2.33 -2.15 3.74
N ALA A 32 1.96 -2.66 2.58
CA ALA A 32 0.84 -2.10 1.85
C ALA A 32 -0.47 -2.53 2.51
N THR A 33 -1.34 -1.56 2.75
CA THR A 33 -2.66 -1.82 3.31
C THR A 33 -3.57 -2.35 2.21
N LYS A 34 -4.37 -3.35 2.54
CA LYS A 34 -5.32 -3.89 1.58
C LYS A 34 -6.48 -2.93 1.37
N ILE A 35 -6.77 -2.64 0.13
CA ILE A 35 -7.86 -1.72 -0.20
C ILE A 35 -9.19 -2.26 0.32
N GLY A 36 -9.40 -3.57 0.25
CA GLY A 36 -10.61 -4.18 0.77
C GLY A 36 -10.81 -3.95 2.25
N ASP A 37 -9.74 -3.90 3.03
CA ASP A 37 -9.85 -3.62 4.46
C ASP A 37 -10.32 -2.20 4.72
N ILE A 38 -9.85 -1.25 3.93
CA ILE A 38 -10.28 0.15 4.04
C ILE A 38 -11.76 0.25 3.72
N GLN A 39 -12.21 -0.44 2.68
CA GLN A 39 -13.60 -0.34 2.24
C GLN A 39 -14.58 -1.05 3.17
N LYS A 40 -14.12 -2.06 3.89
CA LYS A 40 -14.98 -2.75 4.87
C LYS A 40 -15.29 -1.90 6.08
N ALA A 41 -14.39 -1.00 6.44
CA ALA A 41 -14.55 -0.19 7.66
C ALA A 41 -13.98 1.20 7.43
N PRO A 42 -14.55 1.99 6.52
CA PRO A 42 -13.97 3.27 6.14
C PRO A 42 -13.85 4.25 7.31
N GLY A 43 -14.80 4.23 8.25
CA GLY A 43 -14.71 5.12 9.41
C GLY A 43 -13.52 4.81 10.29
N ARG A 44 -13.06 3.57 10.30
CA ARG A 44 -11.91 3.18 11.09
C ARG A 44 -10.61 3.71 10.49
N TRP A 45 -10.57 3.86 9.17
CA TRP A 45 -9.38 4.30 8.45
C TRP A 45 -9.38 5.80 8.19
N ASP A 46 -10.51 6.45 8.32
CA ASP A 46 -10.66 7.87 8.00
C ASP A 46 -9.62 8.72 8.73
N GLY A 47 -8.93 9.57 7.99
CA GLY A 47 -7.88 10.43 8.52
C GLY A 47 -6.54 9.77 8.69
N ARG A 48 -6.41 8.47 8.45
CA ARG A 48 -5.16 7.76 8.62
C ARG A 48 -4.36 7.74 7.32
N THR A 49 -3.04 7.82 7.45
CA THR A 49 -2.14 7.71 6.31
C THR A 49 -1.83 6.23 6.08
N VAL A 50 -2.02 5.79 4.86
CA VAL A 50 -1.78 4.41 4.47
C VAL A 50 -0.94 4.37 3.20
N THR A 51 -0.38 3.19 2.92
CA THR A 51 0.26 2.92 1.65
C THR A 51 -0.51 1.80 0.99
N ILE A 52 -0.94 2.00 -0.25
CA ILE A 52 -1.58 0.96 -1.05
C ILE A 52 -0.73 0.67 -2.27
N ALA A 53 -0.91 -0.51 -2.84
CA ALA A 53 -0.16 -0.90 -4.03
C ALA A 53 -1.08 -1.71 -4.91
N GLY A 54 -1.12 -1.41 -6.20
CA GLY A 54 -1.98 -2.13 -7.10
C GLY A 54 -1.86 -1.63 -8.52
N LYS A 55 -2.83 -2.00 -9.32
CA LYS A 55 -2.85 -1.71 -10.75
C LYS A 55 -3.86 -0.60 -11.03
N VAL A 56 -3.46 0.35 -11.85
CA VAL A 56 -4.34 1.44 -12.27
C VAL A 56 -5.35 0.90 -13.28
N THR A 57 -6.63 1.04 -12.97
CA THR A 57 -7.72 0.54 -13.81
C THR A 57 -8.49 1.65 -14.53
N GLY A 58 -8.26 2.90 -14.15
CA GLY A 58 -8.90 4.03 -14.82
C GLY A 58 -8.30 5.33 -14.35
N THR A 59 -8.35 6.34 -15.21
CA THR A 59 -7.84 7.67 -14.89
C THR A 59 -8.88 8.71 -15.28
N HIS A 60 -8.98 9.77 -14.48
CA HIS A 60 -9.96 10.83 -14.70
C HIS A 60 -9.33 12.18 -14.41
N ASN A 61 -9.41 13.06 -15.38
CA ASN A 61 -8.90 14.42 -15.24
C ASN A 61 -10.07 15.39 -15.36
N LEU A 62 -10.63 15.76 -14.22
CA LEU A 62 -11.67 16.77 -14.16
C LEU A 62 -11.02 18.14 -13.98
N LEU A 63 -11.75 19.19 -14.29
CA LEU A 63 -11.16 20.54 -14.30
C LEU A 63 -10.48 20.90 -12.99
N VAL A 64 -11.08 20.52 -11.88
CA VAL A 64 -10.59 20.93 -10.56
C VAL A 64 -9.99 19.79 -9.77
N ILE A 65 -10.10 18.56 -10.26
CA ILE A 65 -9.64 17.39 -9.52
C ILE A 65 -9.20 16.32 -10.49
N LYS A 66 -8.09 15.66 -10.16
CA LYS A 66 -7.59 14.51 -10.90
C LYS A 66 -7.58 13.31 -9.96
N TYR A 67 -8.02 12.17 -10.45
CA TYR A 67 -7.97 10.97 -9.68
C TYR A 67 -7.84 9.75 -10.59
N TYR A 68 -7.40 8.65 -10.01
CA TYR A 68 -7.29 7.38 -10.73
C TYR A 68 -7.70 6.24 -9.81
N GLN A 69 -8.15 5.14 -10.40
CA GLN A 69 -8.60 3.97 -9.68
C GLN A 69 -7.45 2.98 -9.57
N VAL A 70 -7.27 2.42 -8.38
CA VAL A 70 -6.26 1.40 -8.11
C VAL A 70 -6.95 0.16 -7.58
N ASP A 71 -6.62 -0.99 -8.15
CA ASP A 71 -7.16 -2.29 -7.76
C ASP A 71 -6.01 -3.16 -7.31
N ASP A 72 -6.08 -3.68 -6.10
CA ASP A 72 -5.03 -4.54 -5.54
C ASP A 72 -5.46 -6.01 -5.43
N GLY A 73 -6.59 -6.36 -6.04
CA GLY A 73 -7.15 -7.71 -5.94
C GLY A 73 -8.06 -7.91 -4.75
N THR A 74 -8.04 -7.03 -3.76
CA THR A 74 -8.96 -7.10 -2.61
C THR A 74 -10.08 -6.07 -2.72
N GLY A 75 -9.91 -5.08 -3.58
CA GLY A 75 -10.88 -4.02 -3.81
C GLY A 75 -10.25 -2.95 -4.68
N ASP A 76 -11.02 -1.93 -5.03
CA ASP A 76 -10.51 -0.79 -5.78
C ASP A 76 -10.88 0.49 -5.07
N ILE A 77 -10.05 1.51 -5.22
CA ILE A 77 -10.26 2.79 -4.55
C ILE A 77 -9.75 3.91 -5.44
N ALA A 78 -10.40 5.07 -5.35
CA ALA A 78 -9.94 6.25 -6.07
C ALA A 78 -8.81 6.92 -5.30
N VAL A 79 -7.79 7.35 -6.03
CA VAL A 79 -6.67 8.11 -5.49
C VAL A 79 -6.72 9.49 -6.10
N VAL A 80 -6.92 10.49 -5.26
CA VAL A 80 -6.94 11.89 -5.67
C VAL A 80 -5.51 12.42 -5.64
N THR A 81 -5.08 13.07 -6.70
CA THR A 81 -3.69 13.49 -6.83
C THR A 81 -3.58 14.89 -7.43
N ASN A 82 -2.51 15.59 -7.09
CA ASN A 82 -2.11 16.82 -7.77
C ASN A 82 -0.95 16.60 -8.72
N SER A 83 -0.45 15.38 -8.76
CA SER A 83 0.66 15.01 -9.64
C SER A 83 0.14 14.55 -11.00
N ALA A 84 1.05 14.22 -11.90
CA ALA A 84 0.67 13.66 -13.19
C ALA A 84 -0.05 12.34 -12.99
N LEU A 85 -1.08 12.09 -13.80
CA LEU A 85 -1.82 10.85 -13.73
C LEU A 85 -0.99 9.70 -14.31
N PRO A 86 -1.01 8.54 -13.65
CA PRO A 86 -0.43 7.34 -14.26
C PRO A 86 -1.30 6.85 -15.41
N HIS A 87 -0.85 5.84 -16.10
CA HIS A 87 -1.59 5.24 -17.21
C HIS A 87 -2.31 3.98 -16.73
N GLU A 88 -3.42 3.67 -17.37
CA GLU A 88 -4.09 2.41 -17.11
C GLU A 88 -3.13 1.26 -17.34
N GLY A 89 -3.15 0.30 -16.43
CA GLY A 89 -2.25 -0.84 -16.48
C GLY A 89 -0.98 -0.67 -15.69
N ASP A 90 -0.65 0.55 -15.29
CA ASP A 90 0.55 0.78 -14.47
C ASP A 90 0.38 0.16 -13.10
N HIS A 91 1.47 -0.37 -12.56
CA HIS A 91 1.52 -0.77 -11.17
C HIS A 91 2.06 0.38 -10.34
N VAL A 92 1.33 0.76 -9.33
CA VAL A 92 1.67 1.93 -8.52
C VAL A 92 1.71 1.56 -7.05
N ARG A 93 2.47 2.35 -6.31
CA ARG A 93 2.51 2.30 -4.85
C ARG A 93 2.27 3.72 -4.37
N VAL A 94 1.21 3.90 -3.60
CA VAL A 94 0.71 5.23 -3.27
C VAL A 94 0.63 5.37 -1.77
N LYS A 95 1.17 6.47 -1.25
CA LYS A 95 1.02 6.84 0.14
C LYS A 95 0.10 8.05 0.22
N GLY A 96 -0.93 7.96 1.05
CA GLY A 96 -1.87 9.05 1.18
C GLY A 96 -2.80 8.85 2.36
N ARG A 97 -3.67 9.82 2.55
CA ARG A 97 -4.61 9.83 3.68
C ARG A 97 -5.97 9.35 3.20
N VAL A 98 -6.57 8.48 3.99
CA VAL A 98 -7.95 8.02 3.73
C VAL A 98 -8.91 9.13 4.10
N GLU A 99 -9.82 9.46 3.19
CA GLU A 99 -10.88 10.42 3.45
C GLU A 99 -12.22 9.81 3.09
N GLN A 100 -13.10 9.74 4.06
CA GLN A 100 -14.36 9.04 3.92
C GLN A 100 -15.41 9.87 3.23
N ALA A 101 -15.56 11.09 3.51
CA ALA A 101 -16.66 11.89 2.99
C ALA A 101 -16.24 12.80 1.84
N PHE A 102 -15.35 12.30 0.99
CA PHE A 102 -14.84 13.06 -0.13
C PHE A 102 -15.90 13.15 -1.24
N ALA A 103 -16.13 14.36 -1.76
CA ALA A 103 -17.13 14.56 -2.79
C ALA A 103 -16.49 14.46 -4.16
N LEU A 104 -16.94 13.47 -4.95
CA LEU A 104 -16.60 13.35 -6.36
C LEU A 104 -17.88 13.60 -7.16
N GLY A 105 -18.02 14.82 -7.64
CA GLY A 105 -19.26 15.22 -8.28
C GLY A 105 -20.39 15.26 -7.25
N SER A 106 -21.47 14.54 -7.49
CA SER A 106 -22.60 14.47 -6.57
C SER A 106 -22.51 13.30 -5.60
N ALA A 107 -21.48 12.45 -5.70
CA ALA A 107 -21.36 11.28 -4.85
C ALA A 107 -20.33 11.54 -3.75
N HIS A 108 -20.55 10.94 -2.57
CA HIS A 108 -19.58 10.95 -1.49
C HIS A 108 -18.97 9.56 -1.41
N VAL A 109 -17.66 9.48 -1.50
CA VAL A 109 -16.95 8.22 -1.59
C VAL A 109 -15.75 8.21 -0.67
N VAL A 110 -15.22 7.02 -0.42
CA VAL A 110 -13.96 6.84 0.30
C VAL A 110 -12.84 6.92 -0.72
N VAL A 111 -11.89 7.79 -0.48
CA VAL A 111 -10.74 7.97 -1.39
C VAL A 111 -9.44 8.00 -0.61
N ILE A 112 -8.35 7.85 -1.32
CA ILE A 112 -7.01 8.16 -0.82
C ILE A 112 -6.63 9.52 -1.40
N VAL A 113 -6.24 10.46 -0.54
CA VAL A 113 -5.69 11.73 -1.00
C VAL A 113 -4.18 11.58 -0.97
N GLU A 114 -3.56 11.55 -2.14
CA GLU A 114 -2.15 11.26 -2.27
C GLU A 114 -1.32 12.37 -1.63
N ALA A 115 -0.30 11.95 -0.86
CA ALA A 115 0.64 12.90 -0.28
C ALA A 115 1.45 13.56 -1.37
N ALA A 116 1.81 14.83 -1.15
CA ALA A 116 2.65 15.54 -2.11
C ALA A 116 3.98 14.81 -2.27
N PRO A 117 4.54 14.78 -3.49
CA PRO A 117 5.83 14.12 -3.70
C PRO A 117 6.91 14.73 -2.82
N GLN A 118 7.75 13.88 -2.28
CA GLN A 118 8.90 14.30 -1.49
C GLN A 118 10.06 14.63 -2.42
N ARG A 119 10.83 15.67 -2.05
CA ARG A 119 11.95 16.08 -2.88
C ARG A 119 13.25 16.05 -2.11
#